data_aa1f678678aa1ecb9da3a19786b37440
#
_entry.id   aa1f678678aa1ecb9da3a19786b37440
#
_cell.length_a   1.000
_cell.length_b   1.000
_cell.length_c   1.000
_cell.angle_alpha   90.00
_cell.angle_beta   90.00
_cell.angle_gamma   90.00
#
_symmetry.space_group_name_H-M   'P 1'
#
loop_
_entity.id
_entity.type
_entity.pdbx_description
1 polymer ?
#
loop_
_entity_poly.entity_id
_entity_poly.type
_entity_poly.pdbx_seq_one_letter_code
_entity_poly.pdbx_strand_id
1 'polypeptide(L)'
;MFRKFVTMFAAAALVTGVADVAGATTTFKIGTLAPQDSSWGKEFKRLTKDVSDDTNGELVLDFQWNGQAGDENLMVQKIRSGQLDAAAVTAIGLAQTGVTDILTFELPGLFTTWAKLDAARDAMKDEFSHQFESKGFTVLGWGDVGAAKNMSVGVEIHHPTDLRGKGVFFYQGDPITPKFYAAIGGITPKQLSINEVLPALTGNAINVLTAPPIAAEQLQWSSRVTDVNTETLFFVIGGFIASSARIAALPPKLKEVILRRGAESSDRLTKTIRNVDAQAFARMKQSKHTYELTEPERQEWRQIFVKVSKDLRGSVFTPAIFDRVVQLAGNPLAQ
;
A
#
# COMPACT_ATOMS: atom_id res chain seq x y z
N MET A 1 17.51 -64.45 71.22
CA MET A 1 16.41 -63.64 70.64
C MET A 1 16.99 -62.76 69.53
N PHE A 2 16.94 -63.19 68.31
CA PHE A 2 17.51 -62.43 67.14
C PHE A 2 16.35 -61.75 66.38
N ARG A 3 16.33 -60.42 66.35
CA ARG A 3 15.42 -59.66 65.57
C ARG A 3 16.10 -59.34 64.20
N LYS A 4 15.54 -59.90 63.15
CA LYS A 4 15.97 -59.62 61.77
C LYS A 4 15.35 -58.26 61.35
N PHE A 5 16.20 -57.30 60.94
CA PHE A 5 15.82 -56.08 60.27
C PHE A 5 15.72 -56.37 58.74
N VAL A 6 14.58 -56.17 58.18
CA VAL A 6 14.36 -56.18 56.72
C VAL A 6 14.46 -54.75 56.23
N THR A 7 15.48 -54.47 55.42
CA THR A 7 15.71 -53.18 54.78
C THR A 7 14.93 -53.19 53.45
N MET A 8 13.92 -52.32 53.34
CA MET A 8 13.11 -52.12 52.15
C MET A 8 13.77 -51.03 51.32
N PHE A 9 14.35 -51.37 50.15
CA PHE A 9 14.80 -50.37 49.14
C PHE A 9 13.64 -49.88 48.37
N ALA A 10 13.28 -48.56 48.53
CA ALA A 10 12.35 -47.86 47.67
C ALA A 10 13.10 -47.33 46.45
N ALA A 11 12.85 -47.89 45.27
CA ALA A 11 13.33 -47.34 44.01
C ALA A 11 12.47 -46.10 43.61
N ALA A 12 13.04 -44.90 43.75
CA ALA A 12 12.44 -43.68 43.23
C ALA A 12 12.67 -43.62 41.72
N ALA A 13 11.63 -43.82 40.93
CA ALA A 13 11.64 -43.55 39.50
C ALA A 13 11.63 -42.04 39.27
N LEU A 14 12.76 -41.46 38.80
CA LEU A 14 12.79 -40.09 38.26
C LEU A 14 12.05 -40.09 36.94
N VAL A 15 10.82 -39.57 36.95
CA VAL A 15 10.12 -39.16 35.76
C VAL A 15 10.72 -37.80 35.37
N THR A 16 11.66 -37.78 34.42
CA THR A 16 12.10 -36.56 33.75
C THR A 16 10.97 -36.07 32.84
N GLY A 17 10.11 -35.22 33.38
CA GLY A 17 9.18 -34.48 32.57
C GLY A 17 9.97 -33.59 31.64
N VAL A 18 9.90 -33.86 30.33
CA VAL A 18 10.30 -32.91 29.31
C VAL A 18 9.29 -31.79 29.42
N ALA A 19 9.64 -30.71 30.11
CA ALA A 19 8.87 -29.47 30.04
C ALA A 19 8.99 -28.97 28.60
N ASP A 20 7.93 -29.09 27.84
CA ASP A 20 7.75 -28.30 26.61
C ASP A 20 7.97 -26.84 27.01
N VAL A 21 9.13 -26.31 26.67
CA VAL A 21 9.39 -24.87 26.73
C VAL A 21 8.53 -24.27 25.64
N ALA A 22 7.27 -23.96 25.97
CA ALA A 22 6.43 -23.13 25.12
C ALA A 22 7.24 -21.85 24.86
N GLY A 23 7.78 -21.71 23.65
CA GLY A 23 8.55 -20.54 23.25
C GLY A 23 7.71 -19.28 23.48
N ALA A 24 8.33 -18.23 24.01
CA ALA A 24 7.61 -16.97 24.26
C ALA A 24 7.03 -16.47 22.93
N THR A 25 5.71 -16.26 22.90
CA THR A 25 5.02 -15.73 21.72
C THR A 25 5.58 -14.36 21.34
N THR A 26 6.05 -14.22 20.10
CA THR A 26 6.52 -12.97 19.54
C THR A 26 5.33 -12.29 18.83
N THR A 27 4.97 -11.10 19.27
CA THR A 27 3.93 -10.28 18.60
C THR A 27 4.59 -9.30 17.65
N PHE A 28 4.09 -9.27 16.41
CA PHE A 28 4.48 -8.31 15.38
C PHE A 28 3.36 -7.31 15.19
N LYS A 29 3.58 -6.05 15.59
CA LYS A 29 2.59 -4.94 15.51
C LYS A 29 2.64 -4.29 14.14
N ILE A 30 1.50 -4.26 13.44
CA ILE A 30 1.43 -3.85 12.04
C ILE A 30 0.37 -2.76 11.86
N GLY A 31 0.76 -1.62 11.29
CA GLY A 31 -0.17 -0.55 10.93
C GLY A 31 -0.76 -0.74 9.54
N THR A 32 -2.03 -0.36 9.34
CA THR A 32 -2.65 -0.29 8.01
C THR A 32 -3.82 0.70 7.99
N LEU A 33 -4.04 1.35 6.83
CA LEU A 33 -5.25 2.15 6.57
C LEU A 33 -6.45 1.28 6.20
N ALA A 34 -6.21 0.03 5.81
CA ALA A 34 -7.25 -0.85 5.32
C ALA A 34 -8.34 -1.10 6.38
N PRO A 35 -9.63 -0.99 6.02
CA PRO A 35 -10.71 -1.45 6.87
C PRO A 35 -10.62 -2.96 7.09
N GLN A 36 -10.91 -3.40 8.31
CA GLN A 36 -10.77 -4.80 8.72
C GLN A 36 -11.57 -5.78 7.86
N ASP A 37 -12.72 -5.36 7.32
CA ASP A 37 -13.60 -6.19 6.50
C ASP A 37 -13.43 -5.94 5.00
N SER A 38 -12.48 -5.09 4.62
CA SER A 38 -12.10 -4.84 3.23
C SER A 38 -11.43 -6.06 2.59
N SER A 39 -11.23 -6.01 1.28
CA SER A 39 -10.48 -7.06 0.55
C SER A 39 -9.06 -7.21 1.08
N TRP A 40 -8.39 -6.09 1.42
CA TRP A 40 -7.07 -6.11 2.08
C TRP A 40 -7.17 -6.72 3.47
N GLY A 41 -8.15 -6.30 4.28
CA GLY A 41 -8.32 -6.81 5.65
C GLY A 41 -8.57 -8.30 5.69
N LYS A 42 -9.35 -8.85 4.77
CA LYS A 42 -9.57 -10.30 4.63
C LYS A 42 -8.28 -11.06 4.34
N GLU A 43 -7.43 -10.55 3.44
CA GLU A 43 -6.15 -11.18 3.14
C GLU A 43 -5.16 -11.06 4.32
N PHE A 44 -5.14 -9.93 5.03
CA PHE A 44 -4.29 -9.76 6.21
C PHE A 44 -4.73 -10.66 7.38
N LYS A 45 -6.03 -10.88 7.56
CA LYS A 45 -6.54 -11.90 8.52
C LYS A 45 -6.06 -13.30 8.14
N ARG A 46 -6.08 -13.62 6.83
CA ARG A 46 -5.56 -14.89 6.33
C ARG A 46 -4.05 -15.01 6.58
N LEU A 47 -3.28 -13.96 6.26
CA LEU A 47 -1.84 -13.92 6.54
C LEU A 47 -1.55 -14.15 8.03
N THR A 48 -2.30 -13.49 8.92
CA THR A 48 -2.17 -13.70 10.39
C THR A 48 -2.37 -15.17 10.76
N LYS A 49 -3.41 -15.79 10.20
CA LYS A 49 -3.68 -17.22 10.43
C LYS A 49 -2.56 -18.11 9.88
N ASP A 50 -2.17 -17.91 8.62
CA ASP A 50 -1.14 -18.70 7.94
C ASP A 50 0.21 -18.64 8.71
N VAL A 51 0.61 -17.45 9.21
CA VAL A 51 1.81 -17.27 10.02
C VAL A 51 1.69 -17.95 11.37
N SER A 52 0.57 -17.81 12.05
CA SER A 52 0.33 -18.46 13.36
C SER A 52 0.35 -19.98 13.24
N ASP A 53 -0.30 -20.53 12.22
CA ASP A 53 -0.34 -21.98 11.97
C ASP A 53 1.06 -22.54 11.70
N ASP A 54 1.86 -21.90 10.83
CA ASP A 54 3.22 -22.35 10.47
C ASP A 54 4.22 -22.22 11.62
N THR A 55 3.94 -21.37 12.59
CA THR A 55 4.81 -21.11 13.73
C THR A 55 4.28 -21.73 15.04
N ASN A 56 3.16 -22.49 14.99
CA ASN A 56 2.48 -23.01 16.18
C ASN A 56 2.18 -21.91 17.22
N GLY A 57 1.86 -20.70 16.76
CA GLY A 57 1.56 -19.55 17.61
C GLY A 57 2.80 -18.84 18.20
N GLU A 58 4.02 -19.23 17.82
CA GLU A 58 5.25 -18.54 18.27
C GLU A 58 5.37 -17.13 17.67
N LEU A 59 4.78 -16.88 16.48
CA LEU A 59 4.70 -15.57 15.84
C LEU A 59 3.24 -15.18 15.57
N VAL A 60 2.81 -14.06 16.13
CA VAL A 60 1.45 -13.52 15.97
C VAL A 60 1.52 -12.14 15.34
N LEU A 61 0.73 -11.92 14.28
CA LEU A 61 0.60 -10.63 13.63
C LEU A 61 -0.59 -9.86 14.22
N ASP A 62 -0.33 -8.69 14.79
CA ASP A 62 -1.32 -7.81 15.41
C ASP A 62 -1.54 -6.56 14.54
N PHE A 63 -2.61 -6.55 13.77
CA PHE A 63 -2.95 -5.46 12.85
C PHE A 63 -3.75 -4.36 13.54
N GLN A 64 -3.25 -3.13 13.43
CA GLN A 64 -3.96 -1.89 13.79
C GLN A 64 -4.66 -1.34 12.55
N TRP A 65 -5.96 -1.59 12.48
CA TRP A 65 -6.84 -1.35 11.34
C TRP A 65 -7.28 0.11 11.21
N ASN A 66 -7.85 0.48 10.04
CA ASN A 66 -8.53 1.77 9.82
C ASN A 66 -7.70 3.01 10.19
N GLY A 67 -6.39 2.93 10.07
CA GLY A 67 -5.53 4.05 10.44
C GLY A 67 -5.41 4.29 11.95
N GLN A 68 -5.73 3.33 12.81
CA GLN A 68 -5.51 3.45 14.26
C GLN A 68 -4.05 3.75 14.61
N ALA A 69 -3.12 3.30 13.78
CA ALA A 69 -1.71 3.63 13.90
C ALA A 69 -1.37 5.06 13.43
N GLY A 70 -2.33 5.81 12.90
CA GLY A 70 -2.16 7.08 12.21
C GLY A 70 -2.05 6.89 10.69
N ASP A 71 -1.76 7.98 9.97
CA ASP A 71 -1.47 7.92 8.54
C ASP A 71 -0.14 7.23 8.24
N GLU A 72 0.11 6.91 6.98
CA GLU A 72 1.28 6.15 6.53
C GLU A 72 2.61 6.81 6.92
N ASN A 73 2.69 8.14 6.86
CA ASN A 73 3.86 8.88 7.37
C ASN A 73 4.13 8.56 8.86
N LEU A 74 3.08 8.60 9.71
CA LEU A 74 3.21 8.29 11.12
C LEU A 74 3.50 6.79 11.35
N MET A 75 2.93 5.90 10.54
CA MET A 75 3.25 4.47 10.61
C MET A 75 4.73 4.21 10.34
N VAL A 76 5.32 4.84 9.31
CA VAL A 76 6.75 4.72 9.00
C VAL A 76 7.62 5.27 10.14
N GLN A 77 7.24 6.40 10.73
CA GLN A 77 7.92 6.94 11.92
C GLN A 77 7.83 5.99 13.11
N LYS A 78 6.68 5.37 13.33
CA LYS A 78 6.47 4.37 14.39
C LYS A 78 7.30 3.10 14.18
N ILE A 79 7.52 2.67 12.92
CA ILE A 79 8.44 1.58 12.61
C ILE A 79 9.88 1.98 12.99
N ARG A 80 10.32 3.20 12.63
CA ARG A 80 11.66 3.71 12.99
C ARG A 80 11.89 3.78 14.50
N SER A 81 10.84 4.16 15.25
CA SER A 81 10.92 4.27 16.72
C SER A 81 10.66 2.96 17.46
N GLY A 82 10.34 1.86 16.76
CA GLY A 82 10.04 0.56 17.36
C GLY A 82 8.65 0.47 18.02
N GLN A 83 7.75 1.42 17.76
CA GLN A 83 6.36 1.37 18.23
C GLN A 83 5.49 0.46 17.34
N LEU A 84 5.86 0.32 16.06
CA LEU A 84 5.37 -0.68 15.13
C LEU A 84 6.54 -1.53 14.65
N ASP A 85 6.26 -2.76 14.27
CA ASP A 85 7.23 -3.67 13.66
C ASP A 85 7.16 -3.61 12.13
N ALA A 86 5.97 -3.34 11.60
CA ALA A 86 5.68 -3.32 10.16
C ALA A 86 4.49 -2.43 9.81
N ALA A 87 4.27 -2.18 8.52
CA ALA A 87 3.06 -1.56 8.00
C ALA A 87 2.76 -2.03 6.57
N ALA A 88 1.46 -2.14 6.26
CA ALA A 88 0.96 -2.28 4.89
C ALA A 88 0.52 -0.89 4.41
N VAL A 89 1.24 -0.34 3.42
CA VAL A 89 1.12 1.05 2.98
C VAL A 89 1.08 1.16 1.46
N THR A 90 0.58 2.31 0.95
CA THR A 90 0.64 2.66 -0.47
C THR A 90 2.06 3.09 -0.88
N ALA A 91 2.27 3.39 -2.17
CA ALA A 91 3.54 3.95 -2.63
C ALA A 91 3.91 5.26 -1.91
N ILE A 92 2.92 6.06 -1.51
CA ILE A 92 3.16 7.29 -0.73
C ILE A 92 3.76 6.94 0.63
N GLY A 93 3.23 5.94 1.31
CA GLY A 93 3.81 5.42 2.55
C GLY A 93 5.20 4.80 2.36
N LEU A 94 5.39 4.06 1.27
CA LEU A 94 6.71 3.55 0.91
C LEU A 94 7.73 4.68 0.72
N ALA A 95 7.34 5.78 0.07
CA ALA A 95 8.20 6.93 -0.13
C ALA A 95 8.63 7.62 1.19
N GLN A 96 7.80 7.54 2.26
CA GLN A 96 8.14 8.08 3.58
C GLN A 96 9.34 7.37 4.23
N THR A 97 9.72 6.19 3.75
CA THR A 97 10.97 5.53 4.16
C THR A 97 12.22 6.27 3.68
N GLY A 98 12.08 7.23 2.77
CA GLY A 98 13.16 7.92 2.06
C GLY A 98 13.51 7.30 0.71
N VAL A 99 12.71 6.34 0.22
CA VAL A 99 12.81 5.75 -1.12
C VAL A 99 11.73 6.39 -2.00
N THR A 100 11.89 7.68 -2.33
CA THR A 100 10.91 8.44 -3.10
C THR A 100 10.80 7.97 -4.55
N ASP A 101 11.85 7.34 -5.07
CA ASP A 101 11.90 6.81 -6.44
C ASP A 101 10.80 5.78 -6.74
N ILE A 102 10.24 5.12 -5.72
CA ILE A 102 9.13 4.17 -5.89
C ILE A 102 7.88 4.82 -6.50
N LEU A 103 7.68 6.12 -6.26
CA LEU A 103 6.55 6.88 -6.81
C LEU A 103 6.65 7.09 -8.33
N THR A 104 7.79 6.81 -8.95
CA THR A 104 7.92 6.83 -10.41
C THR A 104 6.92 5.87 -11.06
N PHE A 105 6.57 4.76 -10.39
CA PHE A 105 5.57 3.81 -10.89
C PHE A 105 4.15 4.37 -10.93
N GLU A 106 3.85 5.43 -10.19
CA GLU A 106 2.53 6.06 -10.12
C GLU A 106 2.41 7.35 -10.95
N LEU A 107 3.41 7.64 -11.81
CA LEU A 107 3.31 8.80 -12.70
C LEU A 107 2.14 8.65 -13.65
N PRO A 108 1.24 9.66 -13.74
CA PRO A 108 0.11 9.62 -14.64
C PRO A 108 0.51 9.38 -16.10
N GLY A 109 -0.18 8.45 -16.75
CA GLY A 109 0.06 8.09 -18.15
C GLY A 109 1.31 7.28 -18.42
N LEU A 110 2.12 6.93 -17.40
CA LEU A 110 3.35 6.17 -17.59
C LEU A 110 3.05 4.71 -17.98
N PHE A 111 2.18 4.05 -17.24
CA PHE A 111 1.77 2.68 -17.53
C PHE A 111 0.33 2.64 -18.02
N THR A 112 0.09 1.95 -19.12
CA THR A 112 -1.24 1.81 -19.74
C THR A 112 -1.91 0.48 -19.41
N THR A 113 -1.17 -0.48 -18.88
CA THR A 113 -1.66 -1.82 -18.52
C THR A 113 -0.94 -2.35 -17.29
N TRP A 114 -1.60 -3.22 -16.53
CA TRP A 114 -0.99 -3.97 -15.43
C TRP A 114 0.24 -4.77 -15.89
N ALA A 115 0.19 -5.39 -17.07
CA ALA A 115 1.30 -6.19 -17.58
C ALA A 115 2.58 -5.37 -17.76
N LYS A 116 2.47 -4.13 -18.25
CA LYS A 116 3.63 -3.23 -18.37
C LYS A 116 4.17 -2.80 -17.02
N LEU A 117 3.28 -2.49 -16.07
CA LEU A 117 3.68 -2.17 -14.69
C LEU A 117 4.38 -3.36 -14.04
N ASP A 118 3.84 -4.57 -14.17
CA ASP A 118 4.43 -5.78 -13.61
C ASP A 118 5.82 -6.05 -14.15
N ALA A 119 5.98 -5.99 -15.47
CA ALA A 119 7.29 -6.18 -16.09
C ALA A 119 8.34 -5.16 -15.59
N ALA A 120 7.94 -3.89 -15.43
CA ALA A 120 8.82 -2.86 -14.90
C ALA A 120 9.12 -3.08 -13.41
N ARG A 121 8.12 -3.42 -12.59
CA ARG A 121 8.27 -3.72 -11.17
C ARG A 121 9.19 -4.93 -10.94
N ASP A 122 8.99 -6.00 -11.70
CA ASP A 122 9.82 -7.20 -11.60
C ASP A 122 11.28 -6.90 -11.99
N ALA A 123 11.51 -6.10 -13.04
CA ALA A 123 12.84 -5.70 -13.47
C ALA A 123 13.57 -4.76 -12.47
N MET A 124 12.82 -4.07 -11.59
CA MET A 124 13.35 -3.13 -10.61
C MET A 124 13.27 -3.65 -9.16
N LYS A 125 12.73 -4.86 -8.97
CA LYS A 125 12.43 -5.41 -7.64
C LYS A 125 13.65 -5.43 -6.72
N ASP A 126 14.78 -5.93 -7.20
CA ASP A 126 15.98 -6.06 -6.39
C ASP A 126 16.59 -4.70 -6.06
N GLU A 127 16.59 -3.78 -7.04
CA GLU A 127 17.06 -2.40 -6.86
C GLU A 127 16.27 -1.69 -5.75
N PHE A 128 14.94 -1.75 -5.80
CA PHE A 128 14.11 -1.15 -4.76
C PHE A 128 14.24 -1.87 -3.42
N SER A 129 14.38 -3.20 -3.42
CA SER A 129 14.61 -3.94 -2.17
C SER A 129 15.89 -3.48 -1.48
N HIS A 130 16.98 -3.33 -2.21
CA HIS A 130 18.24 -2.80 -1.68
C HIS A 130 18.12 -1.36 -1.18
N GLN A 131 17.36 -0.52 -1.91
CA GLN A 131 17.12 0.86 -1.45
C GLN A 131 16.35 0.87 -0.12
N PHE A 132 15.29 0.07 0.03
CA PHE A 132 14.56 -0.05 1.30
C PHE A 132 15.44 -0.58 2.42
N GLU A 133 16.24 -1.62 2.17
CA GLU A 133 17.18 -2.17 3.15
C GLU A 133 18.20 -1.13 3.62
N SER A 134 18.73 -0.31 2.71
CA SER A 134 19.65 0.79 3.05
C SER A 134 19.01 1.84 3.96
N LYS A 135 17.67 1.93 3.99
CA LYS A 135 16.91 2.82 4.87
C LYS A 135 16.40 2.14 6.14
N GLY A 136 16.77 0.86 6.35
CA GLY A 136 16.41 0.07 7.52
C GLY A 136 15.05 -0.62 7.43
N PHE A 137 14.52 -0.81 6.21
CA PHE A 137 13.25 -1.49 5.96
C PHE A 137 13.42 -2.73 5.10
N THR A 138 12.77 -3.82 5.48
CA THR A 138 12.67 -5.04 4.69
C THR A 138 11.29 -5.08 4.03
N VAL A 139 11.26 -5.29 2.71
CA VAL A 139 10.01 -5.49 1.98
C VAL A 139 9.57 -6.95 2.17
N LEU A 140 8.43 -7.17 2.80
CA LEU A 140 7.82 -8.49 2.99
C LEU A 140 7.00 -8.89 1.76
N GLY A 141 6.54 -7.92 0.98
CA GLY A 141 5.83 -8.16 -0.27
C GLY A 141 5.35 -6.87 -0.93
N TRP A 142 5.13 -6.94 -2.23
CA TRP A 142 4.57 -5.87 -3.04
C TRP A 142 3.07 -6.07 -3.22
N GLY A 143 2.30 -5.00 -3.36
CA GLY A 143 0.86 -5.08 -3.52
C GLY A 143 0.31 -4.04 -4.48
N ASP A 144 -0.97 -4.18 -4.81
CA ASP A 144 -1.72 -3.22 -5.60
C ASP A 144 -2.88 -2.67 -4.78
N VAL A 145 -3.24 -1.42 -5.08
CA VAL A 145 -4.44 -0.78 -4.52
C VAL A 145 -5.52 -0.64 -5.59
N GLY A 146 -5.14 -0.49 -6.86
CA GLY A 146 -6.07 -0.48 -7.99
C GLY A 146 -5.73 0.53 -9.07
N ALA A 147 -6.59 0.64 -10.08
CA ALA A 147 -6.44 1.57 -11.21
C ALA A 147 -7.14 2.90 -10.91
N ALA A 148 -6.36 3.95 -10.63
CA ALA A 148 -6.89 5.26 -10.25
C ALA A 148 -7.65 5.94 -11.38
N LYS A 149 -8.82 6.47 -11.04
CA LYS A 149 -9.71 7.22 -11.92
C LYS A 149 -10.07 8.56 -11.31
N ASN A 150 -10.31 9.53 -12.15
CA ASN A 150 -10.85 10.81 -11.71
C ASN A 150 -12.34 10.65 -11.37
N MET A 151 -12.72 11.09 -10.19
CA MET A 151 -14.09 11.02 -9.67
C MET A 151 -14.49 12.38 -9.13
N SER A 152 -15.76 12.77 -9.32
CA SER A 152 -16.23 14.08 -8.93
C SER A 152 -17.69 14.07 -8.45
N VAL A 153 -18.11 15.19 -7.91
CA VAL A 153 -19.47 15.42 -7.42
C VAL A 153 -20.10 16.55 -8.23
N GLY A 154 -21.06 16.20 -9.10
CA GLY A 154 -21.86 17.14 -9.88
C GLY A 154 -21.09 17.91 -10.97
N VAL A 155 -19.95 17.37 -11.44
CA VAL A 155 -19.16 17.99 -12.51
C VAL A 155 -18.32 16.97 -13.25
N GLU A 156 -18.29 17.03 -14.57
CA GLU A 156 -17.32 16.30 -15.38
C GLU A 156 -16.01 17.09 -15.46
N ILE A 157 -14.89 16.39 -15.52
CA ILE A 157 -13.54 16.96 -15.62
C ILE A 157 -12.93 16.50 -16.94
N HIS A 158 -13.17 17.25 -18.00
CA HIS A 158 -12.68 17.01 -19.34
C HIS A 158 -11.28 17.59 -19.54
N HIS A 159 -11.08 18.84 -19.10
CA HIS A 159 -9.85 19.58 -19.27
C HIS A 159 -9.10 19.73 -17.94
N PRO A 160 -7.75 19.80 -17.94
CA PRO A 160 -7.01 20.12 -16.72
C PRO A 160 -7.52 21.39 -16.01
N THR A 161 -7.95 22.37 -16.79
CA THR A 161 -8.47 23.66 -16.27
C THR A 161 -9.82 23.55 -15.57
N ASP A 162 -10.58 22.48 -15.76
CA ASP A 162 -11.86 22.25 -15.07
C ASP A 162 -11.68 22.03 -13.57
N LEU A 163 -10.46 21.70 -13.14
CA LEU A 163 -10.08 21.60 -11.72
C LEU A 163 -10.02 22.97 -11.02
N ARG A 164 -9.96 24.09 -11.79
CA ARG A 164 -9.88 25.44 -11.21
C ARG A 164 -11.14 25.77 -10.44
N GLY A 165 -10.96 26.33 -9.25
CA GLY A 165 -12.06 26.68 -8.36
C GLY A 165 -12.79 25.49 -7.74
N LYS A 166 -12.31 24.25 -7.94
CA LYS A 166 -12.83 23.04 -7.30
C LYS A 166 -12.09 22.73 -6.01
N GLY A 167 -12.77 22.06 -5.07
CA GLY A 167 -12.13 21.41 -3.94
C GLY A 167 -11.49 20.10 -4.38
N VAL A 168 -10.21 20.12 -4.70
CA VAL A 168 -9.49 18.96 -5.21
C VAL A 168 -8.68 18.31 -4.11
N PHE A 169 -8.89 17.03 -3.90
CA PHE A 169 -8.17 16.25 -2.90
C PHE A 169 -6.77 15.86 -3.36
N PHE A 170 -5.81 15.87 -2.43
CA PHE A 170 -4.60 15.08 -2.53
C PHE A 170 -4.22 14.49 -1.18
N TYR A 171 -3.56 13.32 -1.20
CA TYR A 171 -3.24 12.60 0.00
C TYR A 171 -2.07 13.24 0.77
N GLN A 172 -2.19 13.25 2.08
CA GLN A 172 -1.13 13.78 2.96
C GLN A 172 0.19 13.01 2.74
N GLY A 173 1.26 13.76 2.50
CA GLY A 173 2.58 13.19 2.24
C GLY A 173 2.89 12.88 0.77
N ASP A 174 1.95 13.14 -0.16
CA ASP A 174 2.18 13.01 -1.59
C ASP A 174 3.01 14.19 -2.13
N PRO A 175 4.25 13.96 -2.62
CA PRO A 175 5.09 15.02 -3.15
C PRO A 175 4.83 15.33 -4.63
N ILE A 176 4.01 14.52 -5.32
CA ILE A 176 3.83 14.55 -6.77
C ILE A 176 2.59 15.35 -7.15
N THR A 177 1.42 14.99 -6.62
CA THR A 177 0.13 15.58 -7.01
C THR A 177 0.11 17.10 -6.90
N PRO A 178 0.68 17.75 -5.85
CA PRO A 178 0.77 19.21 -5.80
C PRO A 178 1.52 19.85 -6.97
N LYS A 179 2.50 19.13 -7.56
CA LYS A 179 3.24 19.61 -8.73
C LYS A 179 2.37 19.65 -9.99
N PHE A 180 1.51 18.62 -10.17
CA PHE A 180 0.53 18.62 -11.25
C PHE A 180 -0.47 19.78 -11.10
N TYR A 181 -1.00 19.99 -9.90
CA TYR A 181 -1.93 21.10 -9.65
C TYR A 181 -1.28 22.48 -9.86
N ALA A 182 -0.02 22.64 -9.44
CA ALA A 182 0.74 23.86 -9.68
C ALA A 182 0.98 24.10 -11.18
N ALA A 183 1.23 23.07 -11.97
CA ALA A 183 1.43 23.18 -13.42
C ALA A 183 0.14 23.58 -14.17
N ILE A 184 -1.03 23.15 -13.69
CA ILE A 184 -2.33 23.55 -14.23
C ILE A 184 -2.67 25.00 -13.83
N GLY A 185 -2.31 25.37 -12.60
CA GLY A 185 -2.55 26.71 -12.03
C GLY A 185 -4.02 27.00 -11.70
N GLY A 186 -4.25 27.89 -10.74
CA GLY A 186 -5.60 28.29 -10.32
C GLY A 186 -6.36 27.23 -9.52
N ILE A 187 -5.69 26.20 -9.01
CA ILE A 187 -6.24 25.16 -8.15
C ILE A 187 -5.83 25.45 -6.70
N THR A 188 -6.78 25.29 -5.77
CA THR A 188 -6.52 25.33 -4.33
C THR A 188 -6.76 23.92 -3.77
N PRO A 189 -5.73 23.05 -3.78
CA PRO A 189 -5.91 21.67 -3.39
C PRO A 189 -6.09 21.53 -1.89
N LYS A 190 -6.80 20.49 -1.46
CA LYS A 190 -7.01 20.12 -0.06
C LYS A 190 -6.15 18.91 0.28
N GLN A 191 -5.17 19.11 1.14
CA GLN A 191 -4.39 18.02 1.72
C GLN A 191 -5.18 17.39 2.84
N LEU A 192 -5.50 16.11 2.73
CA LEU A 192 -6.28 15.39 3.73
C LEU A 192 -5.66 14.01 4.01
N SER A 193 -5.89 13.52 5.22
CA SER A 193 -5.73 12.12 5.56
C SER A 193 -6.86 11.28 4.92
N ILE A 194 -6.66 9.97 4.82
CA ILE A 194 -7.68 9.07 4.25
C ILE A 194 -9.00 9.14 5.04
N ASN A 195 -8.94 9.28 6.36
CA ASN A 195 -10.12 9.34 7.21
C ASN A 195 -10.90 10.67 7.10
N GLU A 196 -10.26 11.72 6.60
CA GLU A 196 -10.90 13.03 6.40
C GLU A 196 -11.62 13.18 5.06
N VAL A 197 -11.35 12.29 4.08
CA VAL A 197 -11.91 12.40 2.72
C VAL A 197 -13.44 12.28 2.71
N LEU A 198 -14.02 11.27 3.38
CA LEU A 198 -15.48 11.12 3.42
C LEU A 198 -16.19 12.29 4.12
N PRO A 199 -15.74 12.77 5.28
CA PRO A 199 -16.25 14.01 5.88
C PRO A 199 -16.15 15.22 4.94
N ALA A 200 -15.02 15.39 4.25
CA ALA A 200 -14.79 16.51 3.33
C ALA A 200 -15.71 16.45 2.09
N LEU A 201 -15.95 15.25 1.53
CA LEU A 201 -16.95 15.04 0.47
C LEU A 201 -18.37 15.36 0.96
N THR A 202 -18.71 14.91 2.17
CA THR A 202 -20.03 15.11 2.76
C THR A 202 -20.31 16.60 3.05
N GLY A 203 -19.28 17.31 3.51
CA GLY A 203 -19.34 18.75 3.79
C GLY A 203 -19.07 19.64 2.59
N ASN A 204 -18.91 19.07 1.37
CA ASN A 204 -18.57 19.79 0.13
C ASN A 204 -17.25 20.60 0.22
N ALA A 205 -16.35 20.23 1.11
CA ALA A 205 -15.01 20.83 1.19
C ALA A 205 -14.11 20.38 0.03
N ILE A 206 -14.37 19.17 -0.47
CA ILE A 206 -13.82 18.65 -1.73
C ILE A 206 -14.97 18.14 -2.61
N ASN A 207 -14.78 18.19 -3.92
CA ASN A 207 -15.70 17.65 -4.91
C ASN A 207 -14.99 16.96 -6.08
N VAL A 208 -13.67 16.86 -6.03
CA VAL A 208 -12.87 16.08 -6.99
C VAL A 208 -11.82 15.28 -6.24
N LEU A 209 -11.69 14.01 -6.60
CA LEU A 209 -10.66 13.08 -6.10
C LEU A 209 -10.19 12.13 -7.19
N THR A 210 -9.00 11.60 -7.02
CA THR A 210 -8.45 10.53 -7.86
C THR A 210 -8.21 9.32 -6.98
N ALA A 211 -8.85 8.20 -7.29
CA ALA A 211 -8.74 6.97 -6.51
C ALA A 211 -9.08 5.72 -7.33
N PRO A 212 -8.59 4.54 -6.93
CA PRO A 212 -9.13 3.28 -7.44
C PRO A 212 -10.59 3.08 -7.05
N PRO A 213 -11.45 2.54 -7.94
CA PRO A 213 -12.85 2.25 -7.66
C PRO A 213 -13.08 1.45 -6.39
N ILE A 214 -12.28 0.40 -6.15
CA ILE A 214 -12.41 -0.44 -4.95
C ILE A 214 -12.11 0.34 -3.67
N ALA A 215 -11.09 1.21 -3.69
CA ALA A 215 -10.77 2.05 -2.55
C ALA A 215 -11.92 3.03 -2.25
N ALA A 216 -12.47 3.68 -3.28
CA ALA A 216 -13.61 4.57 -3.15
C ALA A 216 -14.87 3.85 -2.59
N GLU A 217 -15.10 2.59 -2.96
CA GLU A 217 -16.19 1.79 -2.38
C GLU A 217 -15.93 1.42 -0.91
N GLN A 218 -14.77 0.85 -0.61
CA GLN A 218 -14.47 0.31 0.72
C GLN A 218 -14.25 1.40 1.77
N LEU A 219 -13.87 2.61 1.33
CA LEU A 219 -13.79 3.81 2.17
C LEU A 219 -15.07 4.65 2.12
N GLN A 220 -16.14 4.16 1.45
CA GLN A 220 -17.46 4.76 1.34
C GLN A 220 -17.50 6.10 0.56
N TRP A 221 -16.41 6.49 -0.11
CA TRP A 221 -16.35 7.72 -0.92
C TRP A 221 -17.30 7.66 -2.10
N SER A 222 -17.45 6.47 -2.69
CA SER A 222 -18.37 6.24 -3.82
C SER A 222 -19.82 6.63 -3.53
N SER A 223 -20.24 6.64 -2.25
CA SER A 223 -21.59 7.10 -1.87
C SER A 223 -21.83 8.56 -2.17
N ARG A 224 -20.78 9.37 -2.30
CA ARG A 224 -20.84 10.83 -2.57
C ARG A 224 -20.48 11.18 -4.00
N VAL A 225 -19.73 10.34 -4.70
CA VAL A 225 -19.35 10.55 -6.10
C VAL A 225 -20.57 10.39 -7.01
N THR A 226 -20.70 11.29 -7.98
CA THR A 226 -21.75 11.25 -9.00
C THR A 226 -21.19 10.96 -10.40
N ASP A 227 -19.99 11.45 -10.70
CA ASP A 227 -19.38 11.43 -12.02
C ASP A 227 -18.02 10.71 -11.96
N VAL A 228 -17.75 9.83 -12.92
CA VAL A 228 -16.52 9.03 -12.99
C VAL A 228 -15.95 9.06 -14.40
N ASN A 229 -14.73 9.54 -14.55
CA ASN A 229 -13.99 9.41 -15.79
C ASN A 229 -13.56 7.94 -15.98
N THR A 230 -13.80 7.38 -17.17
CA THR A 230 -13.47 5.98 -17.47
C THR A 230 -11.97 5.72 -17.66
N GLU A 231 -11.19 6.78 -17.92
CA GLU A 231 -9.74 6.67 -18.11
C GLU A 231 -9.02 6.21 -16.82
N THR A 232 -8.00 5.41 -16.99
CA THR A 232 -7.06 5.12 -15.90
C THR A 232 -5.91 6.10 -15.96
N LEU A 233 -5.75 6.90 -14.90
CA LEU A 233 -4.69 7.90 -14.83
C LEU A 233 -3.34 7.22 -14.52
N PHE A 234 -3.33 6.35 -13.53
CA PHE A 234 -2.18 5.56 -13.10
C PHE A 234 -2.64 4.36 -12.26
N PHE A 235 -1.74 3.45 -12.01
CA PHE A 235 -1.98 2.32 -11.13
C PHE A 235 -1.41 2.61 -9.76
N VAL A 236 -2.25 2.52 -8.73
CA VAL A 236 -1.81 2.70 -7.33
C VAL A 236 -1.25 1.39 -6.82
N ILE A 237 0.00 1.44 -6.40
CA ILE A 237 0.73 0.31 -5.83
C ILE A 237 0.93 0.49 -4.33
N GLY A 238 1.40 -0.54 -3.69
CA GLY A 238 1.73 -0.52 -2.28
C GLY A 238 2.73 -1.62 -1.91
N GLY A 239 3.00 -1.73 -0.63
CA GLY A 239 3.87 -2.76 -0.13
C GLY A 239 3.65 -3.04 1.35
N PHE A 240 4.12 -4.18 1.75
CA PHE A 240 4.20 -4.58 3.13
C PHE A 240 5.67 -4.47 3.57
N ILE A 241 5.99 -3.50 4.43
CA ILE A 241 7.34 -3.21 4.91
C ILE A 241 7.46 -3.44 6.40
N ALA A 242 8.63 -3.89 6.83
CA ALA A 242 8.95 -4.13 8.23
C ALA A 242 10.29 -3.48 8.61
N SER A 243 10.51 -3.26 9.89
CA SER A 243 11.83 -2.91 10.42
C SER A 243 12.83 -4.03 10.14
N SER A 244 13.93 -3.73 9.41
CA SER A 244 14.99 -4.72 9.15
C SER A 244 15.61 -5.25 10.44
N ALA A 245 15.75 -4.40 11.46
CA ALA A 245 16.26 -4.79 12.77
C ALA A 245 15.32 -5.80 13.47
N ARG A 246 14.00 -5.60 13.37
CA ARG A 246 13.00 -6.53 13.94
C ARG A 246 12.99 -7.85 13.20
N ILE A 247 13.09 -7.84 11.87
CA ILE A 247 13.21 -9.08 11.06
C ILE A 247 14.51 -9.83 11.39
N ALA A 248 15.64 -9.11 11.55
CA ALA A 248 16.93 -9.72 11.90
C ALA A 248 16.94 -10.34 13.30
N ALA A 249 16.16 -9.76 14.24
CA ALA A 249 16.06 -10.26 15.62
C ALA A 249 15.17 -11.51 15.77
N LEU A 250 14.41 -11.89 14.75
CA LEU A 250 13.59 -13.12 14.80
C LEU A 250 14.46 -14.38 14.74
N PRO A 251 14.07 -15.43 15.47
CA PRO A 251 14.62 -16.77 15.25
C PRO A 251 14.56 -17.15 13.77
N PRO A 252 15.55 -17.88 13.22
CA PRO A 252 15.65 -18.19 11.79
C PRO A 252 14.35 -18.75 11.19
N LYS A 253 13.69 -19.68 11.89
CA LYS A 253 12.42 -20.28 11.47
C LYS A 253 11.30 -19.24 11.35
N LEU A 254 11.14 -18.35 12.33
CA LEU A 254 10.09 -17.32 12.32
C LEU A 254 10.36 -16.28 11.24
N LYS A 255 11.64 -15.91 11.03
CA LYS A 255 12.06 -15.04 9.94
C LYS A 255 11.73 -15.64 8.58
N GLU A 256 12.05 -16.90 8.34
CA GLU A 256 11.71 -17.60 7.09
C GLU A 256 10.20 -17.57 6.83
N VAL A 257 9.39 -17.91 7.85
CA VAL A 257 7.92 -17.94 7.73
C VAL A 257 7.36 -16.58 7.37
N ILE A 258 7.73 -15.50 8.07
CA ILE A 258 7.16 -14.16 7.79
C ILE A 258 7.54 -13.66 6.40
N LEU A 259 8.78 -13.89 5.94
CA LEU A 259 9.23 -13.49 4.61
C LEU A 259 8.46 -14.27 3.53
N ARG A 260 8.37 -15.58 3.65
CA ARG A 260 7.65 -16.43 2.70
C ARG A 260 6.15 -16.11 2.68
N ARG A 261 5.50 -16.09 3.84
CA ARG A 261 4.05 -15.82 3.93
C ARG A 261 3.69 -14.39 3.52
N GLY A 262 4.56 -13.42 3.80
CA GLY A 262 4.40 -12.05 3.30
C GLY A 262 4.39 -11.98 1.78
N ALA A 263 5.33 -12.64 1.11
CA ALA A 263 5.38 -12.71 -0.34
C ALA A 263 4.15 -13.44 -0.93
N GLU A 264 3.79 -14.61 -0.40
CA GLU A 264 2.61 -15.37 -0.83
C GLU A 264 1.31 -14.57 -0.66
N SER A 265 1.16 -13.86 0.45
CA SER A 265 0.01 -12.99 0.71
C SER A 265 -0.06 -11.84 -0.28
N SER A 266 1.07 -11.22 -0.59
CA SER A 266 1.16 -10.14 -1.58
C SER A 266 0.77 -10.60 -2.99
N ASP A 267 1.18 -11.78 -3.41
CA ASP A 267 0.80 -12.36 -4.70
C ASP A 267 -0.71 -12.63 -4.78
N ARG A 268 -1.30 -13.17 -3.70
CA ARG A 268 -2.75 -13.39 -3.61
C ARG A 268 -3.51 -12.07 -3.63
N LEU A 269 -3.02 -11.10 -2.86
CA LEU A 269 -3.63 -9.78 -2.74
C LEU A 269 -3.65 -9.05 -4.08
N THR A 270 -2.53 -9.00 -4.80
CA THR A 270 -2.43 -8.39 -6.13
C THR A 270 -3.48 -8.95 -7.09
N LYS A 271 -3.60 -10.28 -7.19
CA LYS A 271 -4.61 -10.93 -8.04
C LYS A 271 -6.04 -10.59 -7.61
N THR A 272 -6.30 -10.61 -6.31
CA THR A 272 -7.62 -10.32 -5.75
C THR A 272 -8.02 -8.87 -5.99
N ILE A 273 -7.13 -7.92 -5.67
CA ILE A 273 -7.40 -6.48 -5.77
C ILE A 273 -7.71 -6.08 -7.20
N ARG A 274 -6.94 -6.51 -8.19
CA ARG A 274 -7.20 -6.18 -9.60
C ARG A 274 -8.59 -6.64 -10.06
N ASN A 275 -8.99 -7.83 -9.65
CA ASN A 275 -10.32 -8.36 -9.98
C ASN A 275 -11.44 -7.57 -9.29
N VAL A 276 -11.33 -7.33 -7.98
CA VAL A 276 -12.37 -6.62 -7.23
C VAL A 276 -12.43 -5.13 -7.60
N ASP A 277 -11.29 -4.53 -8.00
CA ASP A 277 -11.26 -3.16 -8.52
C ASP A 277 -12.00 -3.03 -9.85
N ALA A 278 -11.77 -3.97 -10.78
CA ALA A 278 -12.51 -4.04 -12.03
C ALA A 278 -14.03 -4.24 -11.81
N GLN A 279 -14.41 -5.08 -10.84
CA GLN A 279 -15.81 -5.27 -10.45
C GLN A 279 -16.42 -4.01 -9.81
N ALA A 280 -15.67 -3.32 -8.95
CA ALA A 280 -16.09 -2.04 -8.36
C ALA A 280 -16.33 -0.99 -9.44
N PHE A 281 -15.44 -0.89 -10.41
CA PHE A 281 -15.65 0.00 -11.55
C PHE A 281 -16.87 -0.39 -12.39
N ALA A 282 -17.10 -1.68 -12.62
CA ALA A 282 -18.31 -2.13 -13.31
C ALA A 282 -19.61 -1.74 -12.57
N ARG A 283 -19.64 -1.82 -11.24
CA ARG A 283 -20.76 -1.32 -10.42
C ARG A 283 -20.92 0.20 -10.51
N MET A 284 -19.82 0.95 -10.50
CA MET A 284 -19.85 2.41 -10.66
C MET A 284 -20.44 2.79 -12.02
N LYS A 285 -20.08 2.11 -13.10
CA LYS A 285 -20.67 2.35 -14.43
C LYS A 285 -22.18 2.12 -14.49
N GLN A 286 -22.74 1.28 -13.62
CA GLN A 286 -24.18 1.04 -13.56
C GLN A 286 -24.94 2.07 -12.70
N SER A 287 -24.25 2.72 -11.76
CA SER A 287 -24.87 3.54 -10.71
C SER A 287 -24.46 5.01 -10.73
N LYS A 288 -23.46 5.36 -11.52
CA LYS A 288 -22.91 6.73 -11.63
C LYS A 288 -22.95 7.19 -13.07
N HIS A 289 -22.92 8.51 -13.26
CA HIS A 289 -22.64 9.06 -14.56
C HIS A 289 -21.18 8.79 -14.93
N THR A 290 -20.94 8.18 -16.10
CA THR A 290 -19.58 7.91 -16.59
C THR A 290 -19.36 8.60 -17.92
N TYR A 291 -18.16 9.16 -18.09
CA TYR A 291 -17.78 9.88 -19.30
C TYR A 291 -16.36 9.52 -19.72
N GLU A 292 -16.08 9.71 -21.00
CA GLU A 292 -14.78 9.47 -21.62
C GLU A 292 -14.22 10.80 -22.13
N LEU A 293 -12.89 10.90 -22.15
CA LEU A 293 -12.23 12.04 -22.79
C LEU A 293 -12.18 11.83 -24.30
N THR A 294 -12.33 12.90 -25.03
CA THR A 294 -11.98 12.95 -26.46
C THR A 294 -10.46 12.93 -26.64
N GLU A 295 -9.99 12.61 -27.84
CA GLU A 295 -8.55 12.60 -28.08
C GLU A 295 -7.88 13.98 -27.87
N PRO A 296 -8.45 15.12 -28.27
CA PRO A 296 -7.88 16.43 -27.91
C PRO A 296 -7.75 16.65 -26.40
N GLU A 297 -8.78 16.27 -25.62
CA GLU A 297 -8.76 16.39 -24.15
C GLU A 297 -7.66 15.51 -23.52
N ARG A 298 -7.49 14.25 -24.01
CA ARG A 298 -6.38 13.38 -23.58
C ARG A 298 -5.02 14.03 -23.85
N GLN A 299 -4.86 14.70 -24.99
CA GLN A 299 -3.60 15.36 -25.34
C GLN A 299 -3.30 16.55 -24.40
N GLU A 300 -4.30 17.31 -23.96
CA GLU A 300 -4.11 18.37 -22.97
C GLU A 300 -3.58 17.82 -21.64
N TRP A 301 -4.19 16.73 -21.13
CA TRP A 301 -3.74 16.04 -19.93
C TRP A 301 -2.32 15.49 -20.11
N ARG A 302 -2.06 14.84 -21.23
CA ARG A 302 -0.74 14.29 -21.55
C ARG A 302 0.36 15.33 -21.53
N GLN A 303 0.13 16.52 -22.09
CA GLN A 303 1.10 17.62 -22.07
C GLN A 303 1.48 18.00 -20.63
N ILE A 304 0.50 18.08 -19.73
CA ILE A 304 0.75 18.35 -18.31
C ILE A 304 1.53 17.18 -17.68
N PHE A 305 1.13 15.94 -17.93
CA PHE A 305 1.80 14.77 -17.36
C PHE A 305 3.26 14.68 -17.80
N VAL A 306 3.52 14.84 -19.10
CA VAL A 306 4.90 14.82 -19.64
C VAL A 306 5.75 15.95 -19.06
N LYS A 307 5.22 17.18 -19.04
CA LYS A 307 5.95 18.34 -18.48
C LYS A 307 6.31 18.11 -17.02
N VAL A 308 5.32 17.80 -16.18
CA VAL A 308 5.56 17.63 -14.73
C VAL A 308 6.45 16.44 -14.44
N SER A 309 6.27 15.32 -15.16
CA SER A 309 7.14 14.15 -14.98
C SER A 309 8.60 14.48 -15.29
N LYS A 310 8.87 15.28 -16.33
CA LYS A 310 10.21 15.76 -16.64
C LYS A 310 10.77 16.69 -15.55
N ASP A 311 9.95 17.55 -14.97
CA ASP A 311 10.33 18.45 -13.88
C ASP A 311 10.62 17.69 -12.56
N LEU A 312 9.98 16.51 -12.38
CA LEU A 312 10.22 15.64 -11.22
C LEU A 312 11.57 14.88 -11.33
N ARG A 313 12.08 14.64 -12.54
CA ARG A 313 13.38 14.02 -12.78
C ARG A 313 14.49 14.90 -12.22
N GLY A 314 15.24 14.40 -11.25
CA GLY A 314 16.34 15.12 -10.57
C GLY A 314 15.89 16.06 -9.45
N SER A 315 14.56 16.34 -9.30
CA SER A 315 14.03 17.14 -8.19
C SER A 315 13.38 16.29 -7.10
N VAL A 316 12.67 15.24 -7.48
CA VAL A 316 12.03 14.25 -6.59
C VAL A 316 12.61 12.87 -6.83
N PHE A 317 12.85 12.53 -8.08
CA PHE A 317 13.36 11.23 -8.49
C PHE A 317 14.83 11.27 -8.87
N THR A 318 15.56 10.21 -8.50
CA THR A 318 16.90 9.95 -8.99
C THR A 318 16.86 9.80 -10.51
N PRO A 319 17.65 10.59 -11.28
CA PRO A 319 17.57 10.55 -12.74
C PRO A 319 17.75 9.16 -13.34
N ALA A 320 18.69 8.36 -12.83
CA ALA A 320 18.96 7.02 -13.34
C ALA A 320 17.76 6.07 -13.13
N ILE A 321 17.10 6.13 -11.96
CA ILE A 321 15.92 5.31 -11.65
C ILE A 321 14.73 5.76 -12.51
N PHE A 322 14.48 7.08 -12.57
CA PHE A 322 13.42 7.63 -13.41
C PHE A 322 13.57 7.19 -14.87
N ASP A 323 14.76 7.39 -15.47
CA ASP A 323 15.02 7.04 -16.87
C ASP A 323 14.84 5.54 -17.11
N ARG A 324 15.28 4.71 -16.16
CA ARG A 324 15.13 3.26 -16.26
C ARG A 324 13.66 2.82 -16.20
N VAL A 325 12.87 3.36 -15.29
CA VAL A 325 11.43 3.03 -15.18
C VAL A 325 10.67 3.52 -16.40
N VAL A 326 10.94 4.74 -16.90
CA VAL A 326 10.35 5.29 -18.13
C VAL A 326 10.71 4.42 -19.35
N GLN A 327 11.95 3.95 -19.46
CA GLN A 327 12.37 3.03 -20.51
C GLN A 327 11.60 1.71 -20.46
N LEU A 328 11.44 1.12 -19.25
CA LEU A 328 10.70 -0.12 -19.05
C LEU A 328 9.21 0.04 -19.37
N ALA A 329 8.64 1.22 -19.17
CA ALA A 329 7.27 1.56 -19.57
C ALA A 329 7.09 1.75 -21.09
N GLY A 330 8.16 1.74 -21.89
CA GLY A 330 8.14 1.95 -23.33
C GLY A 330 8.23 3.42 -23.75
N ASN A 331 8.86 4.26 -22.92
CA ASN A 331 9.10 5.70 -23.16
C ASN A 331 7.85 6.55 -23.49
N PRO A 332 6.72 6.40 -22.78
CA PRO A 332 5.50 7.15 -23.11
C PRO A 332 5.65 8.66 -22.85
N LEU A 333 6.66 9.09 -22.08
CA LEU A 333 6.97 10.49 -21.79
C LEU A 333 7.92 11.14 -22.81
N ALA A 334 8.38 10.40 -23.83
CA ALA A 334 9.27 10.90 -24.86
C ALA A 334 8.54 11.55 -26.05
N GLN A 335 7.23 11.34 -26.14
CA GLN A 335 6.40 11.80 -27.27
C GLN A 335 5.73 13.14 -27.00
#